data_81ad0d25ff5ef2f03936e4649df716cf
#
_entry.id   81ad0d25ff5ef2f03936e4649df716cf
#
_cell.length_a   1.000
_cell.length_b   1.000
_cell.length_c   1.000
_cell.angle_alpha   90.00
_cell.angle_beta   90.00
_cell.angle_gamma   90.00
#
_symmetry.space_group_name_H-M   'P 1'
#
loop_
_entity.id
_entity.type
_entity.pdbx_description
1 polymer ?
#
loop_
_entity_poly.entity_id
_entity_poly.type
_entity_poly.pdbx_seq_one_letter_code
_entity_poly.pdbx_strand_id
1 'polypeptide(L)'
;TENDALSQNAYLHMGLAYLQLADKTKARMAFEQAAASNADPKIKEQAAYNYALCIHETSYSAFGESVTVFEKFLNEFPNSPYAEKVSNYLVEVYMNTRSYDAALKSIDRISHPSKAILEAKQKILFQLGTQSFANTQFEQAIGYFNQSVTLGQYNLQTKADALYWLGESY
;
A
#
# COMPACT_ATOMS: atom_id res chain seq x y z
N THR A 1 25.80 19.14 0.20
CA THR A 1 27.25 19.19 -0.05
C THR A 1 27.69 17.88 -0.71
N GLU A 2 28.87 17.89 -1.36
CA GLU A 2 29.46 16.71 -1.99
C GLU A 2 29.68 15.57 -0.96
N ASN A 3 29.99 15.95 0.27
CA ASN A 3 30.15 15.01 1.38
C ASN A 3 28.84 14.34 1.79
N ASP A 4 27.70 15.01 1.64
CA ASP A 4 26.38 14.43 1.95
C ASP A 4 25.97 13.39 0.91
N ALA A 5 26.26 13.63 -0.37
CA ALA A 5 26.01 12.68 -1.45
C ALA A 5 26.87 11.41 -1.31
N LEU A 6 28.13 11.58 -0.93
CA LEU A 6 29.04 10.46 -0.67
C LEU A 6 28.59 9.61 0.51
N SER A 7 28.18 10.25 1.61
CA SER A 7 27.65 9.56 2.78
C SER A 7 26.34 8.82 2.46
N GLN A 8 25.45 9.46 1.73
CA GLN A 8 24.19 8.84 1.29
C GLN A 8 24.43 7.58 0.47
N ASN A 9 25.34 7.65 -0.51
CA ASN A 9 25.72 6.52 -1.34
C ASN A 9 26.36 5.40 -0.52
N ALA A 10 27.22 5.74 0.44
CA ALA A 10 27.84 4.78 1.34
C ALA A 10 26.79 4.02 2.18
N TYR A 11 25.81 4.73 2.74
CA TYR A 11 24.71 4.10 3.47
C TYR A 11 23.86 3.19 2.59
N LEU A 12 23.56 3.57 1.34
CA LEU A 12 22.84 2.69 0.41
C LEU A 12 23.61 1.37 0.18
N HIS A 13 24.90 1.45 -0.12
CA HIS A 13 25.73 0.27 -0.36
C HIS A 13 25.91 -0.58 0.90
N MET A 14 26.01 0.05 2.07
CA MET A 14 26.03 -0.64 3.34
C MET A 14 24.75 -1.44 3.59
N GLY A 15 23.59 -0.83 3.29
CA GLY A 15 22.30 -1.53 3.36
C GLY A 15 22.23 -2.74 2.44
N LEU A 16 22.67 -2.58 1.19
CA LEU A 16 22.71 -3.68 0.21
C LEU A 16 23.65 -4.81 0.66
N ALA A 17 24.81 -4.48 1.23
CA ALA A 17 25.74 -5.47 1.77
C ALA A 17 25.12 -6.24 2.95
N TYR A 18 24.43 -5.55 3.88
CA TYR A 18 23.73 -6.22 4.97
C TYR A 18 22.59 -7.14 4.48
N LEU A 19 21.89 -6.79 3.40
CA LEU A 19 20.91 -7.70 2.80
C LEU A 19 21.56 -8.99 2.28
N GLN A 20 22.74 -8.90 1.66
CA GLN A 20 23.48 -10.08 1.23
C GLN A 20 23.90 -10.96 2.40
N LEU A 21 24.15 -10.37 3.55
CA LEU A 21 24.46 -11.07 4.81
C LEU A 21 23.21 -11.56 5.55
N ALA A 22 22.03 -11.36 4.97
CA ALA A 22 20.72 -11.65 5.58
C ALA A 22 20.46 -10.90 6.91
N ASP A 23 21.19 -9.81 7.18
CA ASP A 23 20.99 -8.95 8.35
C ASP A 23 20.02 -7.81 8.00
N LYS A 24 18.73 -8.11 7.96
CA LYS A 24 17.68 -7.15 7.60
C LYS A 24 17.58 -5.99 8.59
N THR A 25 17.92 -6.20 9.86
CA THR A 25 17.87 -5.15 10.88
C THR A 25 18.91 -4.07 10.61
N LYS A 26 20.15 -4.45 10.34
CA LYS A 26 21.21 -3.49 9.98
C LYS A 26 20.99 -2.89 8.60
N ALA A 27 20.49 -3.67 7.64
CA ALA A 27 20.10 -3.17 6.33
C ALA A 27 19.05 -2.05 6.46
N ARG A 28 17.99 -2.26 7.24
CA ARG A 28 16.96 -1.26 7.53
C ARG A 28 17.55 0.05 8.06
N MET A 29 18.45 -0.02 9.04
CA MET A 29 19.09 1.16 9.64
C MET A 29 19.92 1.95 8.60
N ALA A 30 20.68 1.24 7.76
CA ALA A 30 21.48 1.86 6.71
C ALA A 30 20.59 2.52 5.64
N PHE A 31 19.55 1.86 5.18
CA PHE A 31 18.61 2.43 4.22
C PHE A 31 17.84 3.63 4.77
N GLU A 32 17.50 3.62 6.04
CA GLU A 32 16.86 4.77 6.72
C GLU A 32 17.75 6.01 6.64
N GLN A 33 19.06 5.87 6.89
CA GLN A 33 20.01 6.97 6.79
C GLN A 33 20.14 7.48 5.34
N ALA A 34 20.23 6.58 4.38
CA ALA A 34 20.29 6.95 2.96
C ALA A 34 19.01 7.64 2.49
N ALA A 35 17.84 7.18 2.92
CA ALA A 35 16.54 7.75 2.56
C ALA A 35 16.26 9.10 3.24
N ALA A 36 16.91 9.40 4.36
CA ALA A 36 16.78 10.68 5.05
C ALA A 36 17.53 11.84 4.35
N SER A 37 18.51 11.54 3.50
CA SER A 37 19.29 12.55 2.76
C SER A 37 18.58 12.94 1.46
N ASN A 38 18.62 14.24 1.13
CA ASN A 38 18.15 14.80 -0.13
C ASN A 38 19.29 15.11 -1.13
N ALA A 39 20.50 14.62 -0.88
CA ALA A 39 21.66 14.95 -1.71
C ALA A 39 21.54 14.38 -3.13
N ASP A 40 21.10 13.13 -3.26
CA ASP A 40 20.79 12.48 -4.54
C ASP A 40 19.38 11.89 -4.49
N PRO A 41 18.45 12.44 -5.29
CA PRO A 41 17.06 11.96 -5.30
C PRO A 41 16.88 10.48 -5.75
N LYS A 42 17.75 9.99 -6.63
CA LYS A 42 17.69 8.59 -7.10
C LYS A 42 18.13 7.61 -6.01
N ILE A 43 19.19 7.98 -5.29
CA ILE A 43 19.67 7.19 -4.15
C ILE A 43 18.61 7.20 -3.05
N LYS A 44 18.00 8.36 -2.77
CA LYS A 44 16.91 8.49 -1.81
C LYS A 44 15.74 7.58 -2.14
N GLU A 45 15.29 7.58 -3.40
CA GLU A 45 14.21 6.74 -3.88
C GLU A 45 14.52 5.24 -3.72
N GLN A 46 15.71 4.82 -4.15
CA GLN A 46 16.14 3.43 -4.02
C GLN A 46 16.26 3.00 -2.56
N ALA A 47 16.81 3.86 -1.71
CA ALA A 47 16.94 3.60 -0.28
C ALA A 47 15.57 3.52 0.41
N ALA A 48 14.65 4.43 0.08
CA ALA A 48 13.29 4.43 0.61
C ALA A 48 12.52 3.15 0.24
N TYR A 49 12.68 2.67 -1.00
CA TYR A 49 12.11 1.41 -1.45
C TYR A 49 12.65 0.21 -0.66
N ASN A 50 13.96 0.09 -0.55
CA ASN A 50 14.59 -1.00 0.19
C ASN A 50 14.29 -0.94 1.70
N TYR A 51 14.21 0.26 2.27
CA TYR A 51 13.77 0.49 3.65
C TYR A 51 12.35 -0.05 3.87
N ALA A 52 11.42 0.29 2.97
CA ALA A 52 10.04 -0.18 3.04
C ALA A 52 9.94 -1.71 2.94
N LEU A 53 10.74 -2.34 2.06
CA LEU A 53 10.81 -3.80 1.95
C LEU A 53 11.35 -4.45 3.24
N CYS A 54 12.40 -3.90 3.84
CA CYS A 54 12.94 -4.42 5.09
C CYS A 54 11.91 -4.37 6.21
N ILE A 55 11.12 -3.30 6.31
CA ILE A 55 10.03 -3.20 7.27
C ILE A 55 8.96 -4.25 6.98
N HIS A 56 8.52 -4.36 5.73
CA HIS A 56 7.49 -5.32 5.34
C HIS A 56 7.88 -6.77 5.67
N GLU A 57 9.13 -7.14 5.41
CA GLU A 57 9.62 -8.50 5.63
C GLU A 57 9.94 -8.81 7.10
N THR A 58 10.12 -7.80 7.95
CA THR A 58 10.46 -7.96 9.37
C THR A 58 9.31 -7.63 10.31
N SER A 59 8.21 -7.08 9.80
CA SER A 59 7.05 -6.70 10.61
C SER A 59 6.23 -7.92 11.03
N TYR A 60 5.91 -8.00 12.32
CA TYR A 60 4.99 -9.02 12.86
C TYR A 60 3.53 -8.75 12.49
N SER A 61 3.20 -7.51 12.13
CA SER A 61 1.87 -7.10 11.69
C SER A 61 1.95 -6.50 10.30
N ALA A 62 1.48 -7.26 9.32
CA ALA A 62 1.48 -6.80 7.91
C ALA A 62 0.72 -5.49 7.72
N PHE A 63 -0.31 -5.22 8.53
CA PHE A 63 -1.13 -4.00 8.39
C PHE A 63 -0.55 -2.83 9.18
N GLY A 64 0.29 -2.76 9.96
CA GLY A 64 0.78 -1.60 10.74
C GLY A 64 1.86 -0.83 9.98
N GLU A 65 3.10 -1.17 10.28
CA GLU A 65 4.28 -0.48 9.76
C GLU A 65 4.43 -0.61 8.24
N SER A 66 4.12 -1.80 7.67
CA SER A 66 4.23 -2.04 6.22
C SER A 66 3.34 -1.09 5.41
N VAL A 67 2.08 -0.95 5.82
CA VAL A 67 1.13 -0.05 5.15
C VAL A 67 1.62 1.39 5.22
N THR A 68 2.05 1.85 6.38
CA THR A 68 2.53 3.23 6.57
C THR A 68 3.74 3.56 5.69
N VAL A 69 4.73 2.67 5.60
CA VAL A 69 5.92 2.93 4.78
C VAL A 69 5.63 2.84 3.29
N PHE A 70 4.76 1.96 2.86
CA PHE A 70 4.36 1.86 1.46
C PHE A 70 3.49 3.05 1.01
N GLU A 71 2.56 3.52 1.85
CA GLU A 71 1.81 4.75 1.59
C GLU A 71 2.76 5.94 1.43
N LYS A 72 3.70 6.10 2.35
CA LYS A 72 4.70 7.17 2.30
C LYS A 72 5.52 7.11 1.01
N PHE A 73 5.98 5.91 0.62
CA PHE A 73 6.75 5.72 -0.61
C PHE A 73 5.94 6.14 -1.84
N LEU A 74 4.71 5.69 -1.98
CA LEU A 74 3.86 6.03 -3.13
C LEU A 74 3.52 7.51 -3.20
N ASN A 75 3.35 8.19 -2.05
CA ASN A 75 3.08 9.62 -2.00
C ASN A 75 4.32 10.47 -2.32
N GLU A 76 5.50 10.02 -1.89
CA GLU A 76 6.76 10.73 -2.15
C GLU A 76 7.30 10.45 -3.57
N PHE A 77 7.13 9.25 -4.08
CA PHE A 77 7.65 8.80 -5.37
C PHE A 77 6.57 8.20 -6.30
N PRO A 78 5.53 8.97 -6.67
CA PRO A 78 4.38 8.43 -7.42
C PRO A 78 4.76 7.91 -8.81
N ASN A 79 5.84 8.40 -9.41
CA ASN A 79 6.32 8.02 -10.74
C ASN A 79 7.53 7.08 -10.68
N SER A 80 7.82 6.51 -9.52
CA SER A 80 8.93 5.58 -9.34
C SER A 80 8.76 4.31 -10.17
N PRO A 81 9.84 3.73 -10.74
CA PRO A 81 9.80 2.40 -11.32
C PRO A 81 9.44 1.31 -10.30
N TYR A 82 9.56 1.59 -9.00
CA TYR A 82 9.13 0.68 -7.93
C TYR A 82 7.67 0.84 -7.52
N ALA A 83 6.97 1.89 -7.98
CA ALA A 83 5.61 2.21 -7.53
C ALA A 83 4.60 1.09 -7.80
N GLU A 84 4.68 0.43 -8.97
CA GLU A 84 3.80 -0.70 -9.29
C GLU A 84 4.01 -1.87 -8.32
N LYS A 85 5.25 -2.20 -8.02
CA LYS A 85 5.59 -3.29 -7.10
C LYS A 85 5.14 -2.98 -5.67
N VAL A 86 5.34 -1.76 -5.20
CA VAL A 86 4.85 -1.30 -3.90
C VAL A 86 3.32 -1.33 -3.83
N SER A 87 2.63 -0.91 -4.89
CA SER A 87 1.17 -1.00 -5.00
C SER A 87 0.69 -2.45 -4.89
N ASN A 88 1.37 -3.39 -5.51
CA ASN A 88 1.03 -4.81 -5.44
C ASN A 88 1.21 -5.38 -4.02
N TYR A 89 2.26 -5.00 -3.30
CA TYR A 89 2.41 -5.37 -1.89
C TYR A 89 1.28 -4.81 -1.02
N LEU A 90 0.89 -3.55 -1.24
CA LEU A 90 -0.25 -2.95 -0.52
C LEU A 90 -1.55 -3.69 -0.81
N VAL A 91 -1.83 -4.01 -2.08
CA VAL A 91 -3.01 -4.80 -2.47
C VAL A 91 -3.04 -6.14 -1.74
N GLU A 92 -1.91 -6.84 -1.70
CA GLU A 92 -1.80 -8.10 -0.96
C GLU A 92 -2.13 -7.92 0.53
N VAL A 93 -1.58 -6.90 1.17
CA VAL A 93 -1.86 -6.59 2.58
C VAL A 93 -3.34 -6.26 2.79
N TYR A 94 -3.94 -5.44 1.92
CA TYR A 94 -5.35 -5.06 2.01
C TYR A 94 -6.29 -6.26 1.84
N MET A 95 -6.00 -7.15 0.91
CA MET A 95 -6.85 -8.32 0.64
C MET A 95 -6.71 -9.41 1.72
N ASN A 96 -5.60 -9.45 2.44
CA ASN A 96 -5.35 -10.40 3.52
C ASN A 96 -5.73 -9.86 4.91
N THR A 97 -6.08 -8.58 5.03
CA THR A 97 -6.52 -8.02 6.33
C THR A 97 -7.96 -8.41 6.65
N ARG A 98 -8.26 -8.50 7.95
CA ARG A 98 -9.65 -8.60 8.43
C ARG A 98 -10.27 -7.22 8.71
N SER A 99 -9.48 -6.16 8.62
CA SER A 99 -9.93 -4.78 8.88
C SER A 99 -10.08 -4.00 7.58
N TYR A 100 -11.16 -4.23 6.87
CA TYR A 100 -11.45 -3.53 5.61
C TYR A 100 -11.62 -2.02 5.77
N ASP A 101 -12.15 -1.56 6.91
CA ASP A 101 -12.24 -0.13 7.22
C ASP A 101 -10.85 0.53 7.30
N ALA A 102 -9.89 -0.15 7.91
CA ALA A 102 -8.51 0.33 7.97
C ALA A 102 -7.86 0.35 6.58
N ALA A 103 -8.15 -0.65 5.73
CA ALA A 103 -7.69 -0.68 4.35
C ALA A 103 -8.24 0.50 3.53
N LEU A 104 -9.53 0.83 3.65
CA LEU A 104 -10.13 1.99 2.98
C LEU A 104 -9.47 3.29 3.42
N LYS A 105 -9.26 3.48 4.72
CA LYS A 105 -8.59 4.67 5.27
C LYS A 105 -7.16 4.80 4.74
N SER A 106 -6.45 3.69 4.59
CA SER A 106 -5.12 3.65 3.99
C SER A 106 -5.16 4.09 2.53
N ILE A 107 -6.06 3.55 1.73
CA ILE A 107 -6.20 3.89 0.31
C ILE A 107 -6.51 5.37 0.13
N ASP A 108 -7.35 5.96 1.00
CA ASP A 108 -7.72 7.37 0.95
C ASP A 108 -6.54 8.32 1.27
N ARG A 109 -5.49 7.83 1.93
CA ARG A 109 -4.25 8.59 2.17
C ARG A 109 -3.26 8.56 0.99
N ILE A 110 -3.50 7.71 -0.02
CA ILE A 110 -2.66 7.63 -1.21
C ILE A 110 -3.12 8.67 -2.22
N SER A 111 -2.27 9.63 -2.55
CA SER A 111 -2.60 10.75 -3.43
C SER A 111 -2.89 10.34 -4.87
N HIS A 112 -2.17 9.34 -5.37
CA HIS A 112 -2.29 8.82 -6.74
C HIS A 112 -2.38 7.29 -6.71
N PRO A 113 -3.53 6.73 -6.31
CA PRO A 113 -3.69 5.28 -6.22
C PRO A 113 -3.62 4.65 -7.61
N SER A 114 -2.87 3.54 -7.73
CA SER A 114 -2.78 2.77 -8.96
C SER A 114 -4.10 2.08 -9.30
N LYS A 115 -4.23 1.63 -10.55
CA LYS A 115 -5.37 0.81 -10.98
C LYS A 115 -5.56 -0.42 -10.08
N ALA A 116 -4.47 -1.10 -9.70
CA ALA A 116 -4.53 -2.26 -8.81
C ALA A 116 -5.09 -1.92 -7.43
N ILE A 117 -4.70 -0.78 -6.86
CA ILE A 117 -5.23 -0.29 -5.56
C ILE A 117 -6.72 0.07 -5.69
N LEU A 118 -7.13 0.70 -6.78
CA LEU A 118 -8.54 1.06 -7.00
C LEU A 118 -9.42 -0.17 -7.24
N GLU A 119 -8.91 -1.20 -7.91
CA GLU A 119 -9.58 -2.49 -8.01
C GLU A 119 -9.73 -3.17 -6.64
N ALA A 120 -8.69 -3.13 -5.82
CA ALA A 120 -8.76 -3.62 -4.43
C ALA A 120 -9.79 -2.83 -3.62
N LYS A 121 -9.85 -1.51 -3.75
CA LYS A 121 -10.88 -0.66 -3.13
C LYS A 121 -12.28 -1.09 -3.51
N GLN A 122 -12.53 -1.34 -4.80
CA GLN A 122 -13.81 -1.82 -5.30
C GLN A 122 -14.22 -3.15 -4.63
N LYS A 123 -13.30 -4.10 -4.55
CA LYS A 123 -13.54 -5.41 -3.91
C LYS A 123 -13.78 -5.28 -2.40
N ILE A 124 -13.02 -4.44 -1.72
CA ILE A 124 -13.18 -4.18 -0.28
C ILE A 124 -14.55 -3.56 0.02
N LEU A 125 -14.98 -2.58 -0.76
CA LEU A 125 -16.31 -1.97 -0.63
C LEU A 125 -17.42 -3.00 -0.83
N PHE A 126 -17.28 -3.91 -1.79
CA PHE A 126 -18.20 -5.00 -1.98
C PHE A 126 -18.25 -5.93 -0.77
N GLN A 127 -17.12 -6.31 -0.19
CA GLN A 127 -17.05 -7.14 1.01
C GLN A 127 -17.71 -6.46 2.22
N LEU A 128 -17.47 -5.16 2.42
CA LEU A 128 -18.13 -4.40 3.47
C LEU A 128 -19.67 -4.33 3.25
N GLY A 129 -20.09 -4.19 2.02
CA GLY A 129 -21.51 -4.26 1.66
C GLY A 129 -22.15 -5.59 2.05
N THR A 130 -21.51 -6.71 1.70
CA THR A 130 -22.01 -8.05 2.05
C THR A 130 -22.01 -8.30 3.56
N GLN A 131 -21.01 -7.82 4.28
CA GLN A 131 -20.99 -7.90 5.75
C GLN A 131 -22.13 -7.09 6.38
N SER A 132 -22.35 -5.87 5.90
CA SER A 132 -23.45 -5.01 6.39
C SER A 132 -24.82 -5.64 6.09
N PHE A 133 -25.00 -6.21 4.90
CA PHE A 133 -26.21 -6.93 4.51
C PHE A 133 -26.47 -8.13 5.44
N ALA A 134 -25.46 -8.96 5.68
CA ALA A 134 -25.55 -10.11 6.58
C ALA A 134 -25.91 -9.71 8.02
N ASN A 135 -25.52 -8.51 8.44
CA ASN A 135 -25.85 -7.92 9.74
C ASN A 135 -27.17 -7.14 9.74
N THR A 136 -27.97 -7.23 8.67
CA THR A 136 -29.25 -6.51 8.52
C THR A 136 -29.12 -4.98 8.55
N GLN A 137 -27.92 -4.45 8.26
CA GLN A 137 -27.63 -3.02 8.17
C GLN A 137 -27.79 -2.55 6.71
N PHE A 138 -29.03 -2.61 6.20
CA PHE A 138 -29.31 -2.45 4.77
C PHE A 138 -28.94 -1.09 4.21
N GLU A 139 -29.16 0.01 4.92
CA GLU A 139 -28.75 1.34 4.48
C GLU A 139 -27.23 1.46 4.29
N GLN A 140 -26.48 0.86 5.21
CA GLN A 140 -25.02 0.84 5.14
C GLN A 140 -24.56 -0.06 3.99
N ALA A 141 -25.20 -1.22 3.78
CA ALA A 141 -24.94 -2.11 2.67
C ALA A 141 -25.14 -1.40 1.33
N ILE A 142 -26.26 -0.70 1.16
CA ILE A 142 -26.57 0.11 -0.03
C ILE A 142 -25.46 1.14 -0.28
N GLY A 143 -25.01 1.84 0.76
CA GLY A 143 -23.90 2.82 0.65
C GLY A 143 -22.62 2.18 0.11
N TYR A 144 -22.20 1.05 0.64
CA TYR A 144 -21.00 0.34 0.18
C TYR A 144 -21.14 -0.24 -1.23
N PHE A 145 -22.27 -0.86 -1.56
CA PHE A 145 -22.50 -1.39 -2.90
C PHE A 145 -22.53 -0.29 -3.96
N ASN A 146 -23.14 0.86 -3.68
CA ASN A 146 -23.12 2.01 -4.58
C ASN A 146 -21.69 2.51 -4.85
N GLN A 147 -20.86 2.62 -3.82
CA GLN A 147 -19.46 2.99 -3.97
C GLN A 147 -18.67 1.97 -4.79
N SER A 148 -18.91 0.66 -4.57
CA SER A 148 -18.30 -0.40 -5.36
C SER A 148 -18.71 -0.33 -6.83
N VAL A 149 -19.98 -0.10 -7.13
CA VAL A 149 -20.51 0.08 -8.50
C VAL A 149 -19.86 1.30 -9.19
N THR A 150 -19.67 2.39 -8.47
CA THR A 150 -19.02 3.61 -9.00
C THR A 150 -17.58 3.33 -9.46
N LEU A 151 -16.87 2.42 -8.81
CA LEU A 151 -15.53 1.94 -9.22
C LEU A 151 -15.59 0.76 -10.20
N GLY A 152 -16.74 0.50 -10.80
CA GLY A 152 -17.02 -0.72 -11.57
C GLY A 152 -16.12 -0.97 -12.78
N GLN A 153 -15.45 0.05 -13.32
CA GLN A 153 -14.54 -0.10 -14.47
C GLN A 153 -13.28 -0.94 -14.15
N TYR A 154 -12.92 -1.09 -12.90
CA TYR A 154 -11.72 -1.83 -12.50
C TYR A 154 -11.96 -3.34 -12.43
N ASN A 155 -13.15 -3.78 -12.04
CA ASN A 155 -13.53 -5.18 -12.03
C ASN A 155 -15.02 -5.35 -12.35
N LEU A 156 -15.33 -5.85 -13.55
CA LEU A 156 -16.72 -5.97 -14.04
C LEU A 156 -17.52 -7.03 -13.29
N GLN A 157 -16.88 -8.11 -12.85
CA GLN A 157 -17.59 -9.15 -12.07
C GLN A 157 -18.03 -8.60 -10.71
N THR A 158 -17.12 -7.92 -10.00
CA THR A 158 -17.46 -7.25 -8.73
C THR A 158 -18.57 -6.21 -8.92
N LYS A 159 -18.57 -5.48 -10.04
CA LYS A 159 -19.66 -4.54 -10.37
C LYS A 159 -21.00 -5.25 -10.53
N ALA A 160 -21.03 -6.35 -11.26
CA ALA A 160 -22.26 -7.13 -11.47
C ALA A 160 -22.80 -7.70 -10.14
N ASP A 161 -21.91 -8.25 -9.32
CA ASP A 161 -22.27 -8.77 -8.01
C ASP A 161 -22.77 -7.66 -7.07
N ALA A 162 -22.16 -6.49 -7.09
CA ALA A 162 -22.58 -5.34 -6.29
C ALA A 162 -23.96 -4.82 -6.73
N LEU A 163 -24.25 -4.79 -8.02
CA LEU A 163 -25.57 -4.42 -8.55
C LEU A 163 -26.67 -5.41 -8.12
N TYR A 164 -26.37 -6.70 -8.15
CA TYR A 164 -27.31 -7.73 -7.66
C TYR A 164 -27.65 -7.51 -6.19
N TRP A 165 -26.63 -7.43 -5.33
CA TRP A 165 -26.83 -7.25 -3.89
C TRP A 165 -27.42 -5.89 -3.51
N LEU A 166 -27.18 -4.87 -4.34
CA LEU A 166 -27.82 -3.57 -4.19
C LEU A 166 -29.35 -3.70 -4.37
N GLY A 167 -29.79 -4.45 -5.39
CA GLY A 167 -31.20 -4.75 -5.59
C GLY A 167 -31.83 -5.52 -4.41
N GLU A 168 -31.11 -6.49 -3.85
CA GLU A 168 -31.57 -7.27 -2.68
C GLU A 168 -31.63 -6.43 -1.38
N SER A 169 -30.93 -5.29 -1.33
CA SER A 169 -30.82 -4.43 -0.14
C SER A 169 -31.96 -3.41 -0.03
N TYR A 170 -32.70 -3.15 -1.14
CA TYR A 170 -33.86 -2.27 -1.15
C TYR A 170 -35.13 -3.03 -0.75
#